data_2611a040fb8acc49bdda881c576be322
#
_entry.id   2611a040fb8acc49bdda881c576be322
#
_cell.length_a   1.000
_cell.length_b   1.000
_cell.length_c   1.000
_cell.angle_alpha   90.00
_cell.angle_beta   90.00
_cell.angle_gamma   90.00
#
_symmetry.space_group_name_H-M   'P 1'
#
loop_
_entity.id
_entity.type
_entity.pdbx_description
1 polymer ?
#
loop_
_entity_poly.entity_id
_entity_poly.type
_entity_poly.pdbx_seq_one_letter_code
_entity_poly.pdbx_strand_id
1 'polypeptide(L)'
;MEQKNKLKLNSGGLLVFILTVGVFGIINTEMGVVGILPLIAETFNVSVPQAGWTVSVFALVVAASAPVTPLLFSGINRKKVMLLALGLFTISNVISMFTSNFTVLLIARILPAFLHPVYVSMAFTVAAASVSRNRLPRLFLKSLSVCPPAWCWVFR
;
A
#
# COMPACT_ATOMS: atom_id res chain seq x y z
N MET A 1 -21.40 -25.70 -19.03
CA MET A 1 -20.02 -25.18 -19.00
C MET A 1 -19.94 -23.65 -18.95
N GLU A 2 -20.82 -22.93 -19.62
CA GLU A 2 -20.84 -21.46 -19.72
C GLU A 2 -21.12 -20.74 -18.41
N GLN A 3 -22.03 -21.27 -17.58
CA GLN A 3 -22.40 -20.69 -16.28
C GLN A 3 -21.24 -20.72 -15.24
N LYS A 4 -20.43 -21.78 -15.26
CA LYS A 4 -19.21 -21.88 -14.43
C LYS A 4 -18.14 -20.87 -14.83
N ASN A 5 -18.09 -20.51 -16.12
CA ASN A 5 -17.14 -19.51 -16.65
C ASN A 5 -17.55 -18.08 -16.26
N LYS A 6 -18.87 -17.76 -16.28
CA LYS A 6 -19.39 -16.45 -15.84
C LYS A 6 -19.18 -16.20 -14.34
N LEU A 7 -19.36 -17.23 -13.50
CA LEU A 7 -19.11 -17.15 -12.07
C LEU A 7 -17.62 -16.94 -11.75
N LYS A 8 -16.74 -17.56 -12.51
CA LYS A 8 -15.27 -17.38 -12.37
C LYS A 8 -14.80 -15.99 -12.82
N LEU A 9 -15.42 -15.41 -13.85
CA LEU A 9 -15.15 -14.05 -14.31
C LEU A 9 -15.61 -13.00 -13.27
N ASN A 10 -16.78 -13.18 -12.66
CA ASN A 10 -17.28 -12.26 -11.62
C ASN A 10 -16.43 -12.31 -10.34
N SER A 11 -15.98 -13.49 -9.95
CA SER A 11 -15.11 -13.66 -8.77
C SER A 11 -13.72 -13.01 -8.96
N GLY A 12 -13.16 -13.06 -10.17
CA GLY A 12 -11.89 -12.41 -10.50
C GLY A 12 -11.98 -10.88 -10.49
N GLY A 13 -13.06 -10.33 -11.04
CA GLY A 13 -13.30 -8.89 -11.05
C GLY A 13 -13.51 -8.31 -9.66
N LEU A 14 -14.31 -8.99 -8.84
CA LEU A 14 -14.54 -8.61 -7.45
C LEU A 14 -13.24 -8.64 -6.63
N LEU A 15 -12.41 -9.65 -6.81
CA LEU A 15 -11.14 -9.80 -6.12
C LEU A 15 -10.18 -8.65 -6.49
N VAL A 16 -10.05 -8.33 -7.78
CA VAL A 16 -9.25 -7.19 -8.24
C VAL A 16 -9.78 -5.87 -7.67
N PHE A 17 -11.09 -5.68 -7.62
CA PHE A 17 -11.70 -4.49 -7.03
C PHE A 17 -11.38 -4.35 -5.54
N ILE A 18 -11.51 -5.42 -4.75
CA ILE A 18 -11.17 -5.42 -3.31
C ILE A 18 -9.68 -5.09 -3.10
N LEU A 19 -8.80 -5.68 -3.92
CA LEU A 19 -7.37 -5.39 -3.85
C LEU A 19 -7.05 -3.94 -4.19
N THR A 20 -7.72 -3.39 -5.19
CA THR A 20 -7.56 -1.99 -5.59
C THR A 20 -7.99 -1.04 -4.48
N VAL A 21 -9.13 -1.31 -3.84
CA VAL A 21 -9.61 -0.52 -2.69
C VAL A 21 -8.61 -0.61 -1.52
N GLY A 22 -8.05 -1.79 -1.26
CA GLY A 22 -7.02 -1.96 -0.21
C GLY A 22 -5.75 -1.15 -0.49
N VAL A 23 -5.21 -1.23 -1.71
CA VAL A 23 -4.03 -0.45 -2.12
C VAL A 23 -4.34 1.04 -2.08
N PHE A 24 -5.51 1.45 -2.57
CA PHE A 24 -5.94 2.84 -2.54
C PHE A 24 -6.04 3.38 -1.10
N GLY A 25 -6.62 2.60 -0.18
CA GLY A 25 -6.70 2.98 1.24
C GLY A 25 -5.32 3.19 1.87
N ILE A 26 -4.38 2.29 1.60
CA ILE A 26 -3.00 2.39 2.09
C ILE A 26 -2.33 3.67 1.54
N ILE A 27 -2.35 3.87 0.23
CA ILE A 27 -1.73 5.04 -0.41
C ILE A 27 -2.38 6.35 0.07
N ASN A 28 -3.71 6.36 0.21
CA ASN A 28 -4.43 7.55 0.67
C ASN A 28 -4.05 7.92 2.12
N THR A 29 -3.84 6.93 2.98
CA THR A 29 -3.36 7.16 4.36
C THR A 29 -1.95 7.74 4.38
N GLU A 30 -1.06 7.27 3.50
CA GLU A 30 0.32 7.77 3.40
C GLU A 30 0.36 9.21 2.87
N MET A 31 -0.35 9.47 1.78
CA MET A 31 -0.42 10.82 1.19
C MET A 31 -1.16 11.80 2.10
N GLY A 32 -2.20 11.33 2.81
CA GLY A 32 -2.94 12.12 3.78
C GLY A 32 -2.06 12.69 4.90
N VAL A 33 -1.10 11.91 5.37
CA VAL A 33 -0.16 12.37 6.41
C VAL A 33 0.72 13.51 5.92
N VAL A 34 1.16 13.49 4.67
CA VAL A 34 1.94 14.59 4.08
C VAL A 34 1.10 15.89 4.09
N GLY A 35 -0.20 15.77 3.79
CA GLY A 35 -1.12 16.91 3.79
C GLY A 35 -1.39 17.51 5.17
N ILE A 36 -1.33 16.70 6.23
CA ILE A 36 -1.62 17.13 7.61
C ILE A 36 -0.37 17.36 8.48
N LEU A 37 0.83 17.38 7.89
CA LEU A 37 2.08 17.63 8.62
C LEU A 37 2.06 18.86 9.53
N PRO A 38 1.54 20.03 9.10
CA PRO A 38 1.43 21.19 9.97
C PRO A 38 0.54 20.94 11.19
N LEU A 39 -0.58 20.25 11.00
CA LEU A 39 -1.51 19.89 12.07
C LEU A 39 -0.85 18.90 13.08
N ILE A 40 -0.05 17.95 12.59
CA ILE A 40 0.72 17.06 13.45
C ILE A 40 1.72 17.86 14.27
N ALA A 41 2.41 18.83 13.67
CA ALA A 41 3.37 19.67 14.35
C ALA A 41 2.71 20.47 15.49
N GLU A 42 1.55 21.04 15.25
CA GLU A 42 0.77 21.77 16.27
C GLU A 42 0.27 20.82 17.39
N THR A 43 -0.31 19.69 17.02
CA THR A 43 -0.90 18.74 17.99
C THR A 43 0.12 18.17 18.94
N PHE A 44 1.33 17.87 18.46
CA PHE A 44 2.39 17.27 19.26
C PHE A 44 3.42 18.27 19.79
N ASN A 45 3.22 19.58 19.56
CA ASN A 45 4.16 20.66 19.92
C ASN A 45 5.59 20.39 19.43
N VAL A 46 5.72 19.94 18.18
CA VAL A 46 7.00 19.69 17.51
C VAL A 46 7.16 20.61 16.30
N SER A 47 8.39 20.81 15.84
CA SER A 47 8.61 21.59 14.62
C SER A 47 8.10 20.84 13.37
N VAL A 48 7.72 21.58 12.32
CA VAL A 48 7.29 20.96 11.04
C VAL A 48 8.35 20.02 10.44
N PRO A 49 9.65 20.35 10.48
CA PRO A 49 10.69 19.39 10.09
C PRO A 49 10.69 18.10 10.93
N GLN A 50 10.47 18.19 12.25
CA GLN A 50 10.34 17.01 13.12
C GLN A 50 9.09 16.21 12.77
N ALA A 51 7.95 16.84 12.51
CA ALA A 51 6.77 16.14 12.02
C ALA A 51 7.05 15.40 10.71
N GLY A 52 7.89 15.94 9.82
CA GLY A 52 8.36 15.31 8.59
C GLY A 52 9.07 13.96 8.79
N TRP A 53 9.63 13.70 9.99
CA TRP A 53 10.22 12.39 10.31
C TRP A 53 9.21 11.26 10.22
N THR A 54 7.93 11.52 10.42
CA THR A 54 6.88 10.49 10.25
C THR A 54 6.81 9.93 8.84
N VAL A 55 7.08 10.76 7.84
CA VAL A 55 7.13 10.37 6.42
C VAL A 55 8.48 9.76 6.08
N SER A 56 9.57 10.40 6.52
CA SER A 56 10.95 9.95 6.20
C SER A 56 11.27 8.58 6.78
N VAL A 57 10.93 8.35 8.06
CA VAL A 57 11.14 7.05 8.72
C VAL A 57 10.29 5.97 8.05
N PHE A 58 9.04 6.27 7.73
CA PHE A 58 8.18 5.35 6.99
C PHE A 58 8.81 4.96 5.64
N ALA A 59 9.20 5.94 4.82
CA ALA A 59 9.81 5.70 3.52
C ALA A 59 11.12 4.90 3.62
N LEU A 60 11.95 5.18 4.63
CA LEU A 60 13.20 4.47 4.86
C LEU A 60 12.96 3.00 5.24
N VAL A 61 11.99 2.74 6.12
CA VAL A 61 11.61 1.36 6.48
C VAL A 61 11.05 0.60 5.29
N VAL A 62 10.19 1.23 4.47
CA VAL A 62 9.67 0.63 3.23
C VAL A 62 10.82 0.29 2.29
N ALA A 63 11.76 1.22 2.05
CA ALA A 63 12.90 1.00 1.17
C ALA A 63 13.80 -0.15 1.65
N ALA A 64 14.09 -0.20 2.95
CA ALA A 64 14.92 -1.26 3.54
C ALA A 64 14.22 -2.63 3.52
N SER A 65 12.90 -2.66 3.73
CA SER A 65 12.12 -3.90 3.79
C SER A 65 11.73 -4.44 2.41
N ALA A 66 11.65 -3.61 1.39
CA ALA A 66 11.18 -3.98 0.05
C ALA A 66 11.89 -5.19 -0.59
N PRO A 67 13.23 -5.35 -0.54
CA PRO A 67 13.89 -6.53 -1.09
C PRO A 67 13.73 -7.79 -0.24
N VAL A 68 13.54 -7.65 1.08
CA VAL A 68 13.59 -8.76 2.03
C VAL A 68 12.22 -9.34 2.32
N THR A 69 11.23 -8.48 2.57
CA THR A 69 9.92 -8.93 3.06
C THR A 69 9.12 -9.77 2.08
N PRO A 70 9.09 -9.51 0.75
CA PRO A 70 8.40 -10.39 -0.19
C PRO A 70 8.99 -11.79 -0.24
N LEU A 71 10.32 -11.91 -0.04
CA LEU A 71 11.01 -13.21 0.00
C LEU A 71 10.68 -13.98 1.28
N LEU A 72 10.69 -13.33 2.44
CA LEU A 72 10.35 -13.94 3.72
C LEU A 72 8.92 -14.51 3.74
N PHE A 73 7.98 -13.82 3.09
CA PHE A 73 6.58 -14.21 3.07
C PHE A 73 6.19 -15.05 1.85
N SER A 74 7.13 -15.40 0.96
CA SER A 74 6.85 -16.17 -0.26
C SER A 74 6.30 -17.58 0.00
N GLY A 75 6.66 -18.20 1.12
CA GLY A 75 6.18 -19.53 1.54
C GLY A 75 4.85 -19.54 2.29
N ILE A 76 4.30 -18.39 2.61
CA ILE A 76 3.08 -18.28 3.43
C ILE A 76 1.85 -18.06 2.54
N ASN A 77 0.70 -18.55 3.02
CA ASN A 77 -0.56 -18.37 2.31
C ASN A 77 -0.87 -16.87 2.10
N ARG A 78 -0.95 -16.46 0.83
CA ARG A 78 -1.13 -15.07 0.40
C ARG A 78 -2.29 -14.36 1.11
N LYS A 79 -3.43 -15.06 1.33
CA LYS A 79 -4.59 -14.49 2.03
C LYS A 79 -4.26 -14.13 3.47
N LYS A 80 -3.52 -15.00 4.18
CA LYS A 80 -3.14 -14.74 5.58
C LYS A 80 -2.21 -13.54 5.69
N VAL A 81 -1.23 -13.43 4.80
CA VAL A 81 -0.27 -12.31 4.78
C VAL A 81 -0.96 -11.00 4.46
N MET A 82 -1.88 -10.98 3.50
CA MET A 82 -2.64 -9.78 3.15
C MET A 82 -3.56 -9.32 4.26
N LEU A 83 -4.26 -10.26 4.94
CA LEU A 83 -5.11 -9.94 6.08
C LEU A 83 -4.28 -9.44 7.27
N LEU A 84 -3.12 -10.05 7.51
CA LEU A 84 -2.20 -9.62 8.56
C LEU A 84 -1.69 -8.19 8.28
N ALA A 85 -1.29 -7.90 7.05
CA ALA A 85 -0.82 -6.58 6.66
C ALA A 85 -1.91 -5.51 6.83
N LEU A 86 -3.14 -5.77 6.35
CA LEU A 86 -4.28 -4.85 6.52
C LEU A 86 -4.66 -4.70 7.99
N GLY A 87 -4.69 -5.79 8.76
CA GLY A 87 -4.98 -5.76 10.19
C GLY A 87 -3.98 -4.92 10.97
N LEU A 88 -2.68 -5.13 10.73
CA LEU A 88 -1.63 -4.34 11.34
C LEU A 88 -1.69 -2.86 10.94
N PHE A 89 -1.99 -2.59 9.67
CA PHE A 89 -2.17 -1.22 9.18
C PHE A 89 -3.34 -0.52 9.88
N THR A 90 -4.47 -1.22 10.03
CA THR A 90 -5.65 -0.69 10.73
C THR A 90 -5.35 -0.44 12.20
N ILE A 91 -4.73 -1.39 12.90
CA ILE A 91 -4.37 -1.25 14.32
C ILE A 91 -3.41 -0.07 14.52
N SER A 92 -2.40 0.06 13.68
CA SER A 92 -1.45 1.17 13.74
C SER A 92 -2.11 2.53 13.54
N ASN A 93 -3.08 2.63 12.61
CA ASN A 93 -3.84 3.86 12.41
C ASN A 93 -4.73 4.19 13.62
N VAL A 94 -5.37 3.18 14.23
CA VAL A 94 -6.15 3.37 15.46
C VAL A 94 -5.26 3.85 16.61
N ILE A 95 -4.10 3.22 16.81
CA ILE A 95 -3.12 3.67 17.83
C ILE A 95 -2.68 5.11 17.56
N SER A 96 -2.40 5.45 16.30
CA SER A 96 -1.99 6.80 15.89
C SER A 96 -3.06 7.86 16.18
N MET A 97 -4.34 7.47 16.13
CA MET A 97 -5.48 8.37 16.39
C MET A 97 -5.61 8.72 17.89
N PHE A 98 -5.29 7.78 18.78
CA PHE A 98 -5.46 7.95 20.23
C PHE A 98 -4.17 8.36 20.97
N THR A 99 -3.02 8.37 20.29
CA THR A 99 -1.76 8.71 20.94
C THR A 99 -1.57 10.22 21.07
N SER A 100 -1.09 10.63 22.25
CA SER A 100 -0.65 12.01 22.50
C SER A 100 0.87 12.15 22.49
N ASN A 101 1.61 11.06 22.23
CA ASN A 101 3.07 11.04 22.24
C ASN A 101 3.63 10.85 20.84
N PHE A 102 4.45 11.81 20.39
CA PHE A 102 5.04 11.80 19.04
C PHE A 102 5.92 10.56 18.77
N THR A 103 6.65 10.08 19.80
CA THR A 103 7.49 8.88 19.66
C THR A 103 6.64 7.63 19.41
N VAL A 104 5.49 7.50 20.10
CA VAL A 104 4.55 6.38 19.90
C VAL A 104 3.97 6.45 18.48
N LEU A 105 3.65 7.65 17.98
CA LEU A 105 3.20 7.85 16.60
C LEU A 105 4.25 7.35 15.58
N LEU A 106 5.53 7.66 15.79
CA LEU A 106 6.61 7.18 14.93
C LEU A 106 6.72 5.66 14.93
N ILE A 107 6.73 5.03 16.11
CA ILE A 107 6.83 3.58 16.27
C ILE A 107 5.63 2.88 15.63
N ALA A 108 4.42 3.40 15.84
CA ALA A 108 3.20 2.87 15.24
C ALA A 108 3.24 2.86 13.70
N ARG A 109 4.00 3.78 13.08
CA ARG A 109 4.18 3.85 11.63
C ARG A 109 5.25 2.91 11.08
N ILE A 110 6.21 2.49 11.88
CA ILE A 110 7.26 1.55 11.47
C ILE A 110 6.67 0.16 11.16
N LEU A 111 5.73 -0.30 11.99
CA LEU A 111 5.12 -1.63 11.83
C LEU A 111 4.42 -1.83 10.47
N PRO A 112 3.48 -0.97 10.05
CA PRO A 112 2.84 -1.11 8.74
C PRO A 112 3.80 -0.86 7.58
N ALA A 113 4.80 0.02 7.75
CA ALA A 113 5.83 0.28 6.74
C ALA A 113 6.59 -1.01 6.37
N PHE A 114 6.89 -1.87 7.35
CA PHE A 114 7.57 -3.14 7.11
C PHE A 114 6.76 -4.11 6.25
N LEU A 115 5.45 -4.16 6.41
CA LEU A 115 4.56 -5.05 5.65
C LEU A 115 4.02 -4.44 4.35
N HIS A 116 4.19 -3.13 4.15
CA HIS A 116 3.71 -2.43 2.97
C HIS A 116 4.20 -3.04 1.64
N PRO A 117 5.53 -3.32 1.44
CA PRO A 117 6.02 -3.90 0.19
C PRO A 117 5.44 -5.29 -0.08
N VAL A 118 5.20 -6.10 0.95
CA VAL A 118 4.59 -7.43 0.82
C VAL A 118 3.16 -7.32 0.32
N TYR A 119 2.38 -6.43 0.92
CA TYR A 119 0.98 -6.24 0.51
C TYR A 119 0.90 -5.80 -0.95
N VAL A 120 1.67 -4.79 -1.34
CA VAL A 120 1.68 -4.25 -2.70
C VAL A 120 2.13 -5.30 -3.71
N SER A 121 3.24 -6.01 -3.46
CA SER A 121 3.75 -7.05 -4.35
C SER A 121 2.77 -8.21 -4.52
N MET A 122 2.11 -8.64 -3.44
CA MET A 122 1.10 -9.69 -3.49
C MET A 122 -0.17 -9.21 -4.20
N ALA A 123 -0.62 -7.98 -3.98
CA ALA A 123 -1.76 -7.40 -4.67
C ALA A 123 -1.54 -7.37 -6.20
N PHE A 124 -0.36 -6.91 -6.64
CA PHE A 124 0.01 -6.96 -8.05
C PHE A 124 0.06 -8.38 -8.61
N THR A 125 0.65 -9.32 -7.89
CA THR A 125 0.75 -10.72 -8.32
C THR A 125 -0.64 -11.36 -8.48
N VAL A 126 -1.54 -11.13 -7.53
CA VAL A 126 -2.91 -11.66 -7.57
C VAL A 126 -3.72 -10.99 -8.66
N ALA A 127 -3.59 -9.67 -8.81
CA ALA A 127 -4.24 -8.92 -9.89
C ALA A 127 -3.78 -9.42 -11.26
N ALA A 128 -2.48 -9.59 -11.47
CA ALA A 128 -1.91 -10.13 -12.71
C ALA A 128 -2.40 -11.56 -13.00
N ALA A 129 -2.50 -12.42 -11.99
CA ALA A 129 -3.02 -13.78 -12.12
C ALA A 129 -4.53 -13.83 -12.43
N SER A 130 -5.28 -12.80 -12.03
CA SER A 130 -6.73 -12.70 -12.24
C SER A 130 -7.11 -12.18 -13.62
N VAL A 131 -6.16 -11.52 -14.30
CA VAL A 131 -6.37 -10.98 -15.66
C VAL A 131 -5.87 -11.97 -16.69
N SER A 132 -6.68 -12.24 -17.73
CA SER A 132 -6.28 -13.11 -18.84
C SER A 132 -4.98 -12.61 -19.47
N ARG A 133 -4.03 -13.54 -19.69
CA ARG A 133 -2.68 -13.28 -20.23
C ARG A 133 -2.66 -12.41 -21.50
N ASN A 134 -3.72 -12.47 -22.31
CA ASN A 134 -3.84 -11.69 -23.52
C ASN A 134 -4.28 -10.22 -23.30
N ARG A 135 -4.75 -9.88 -22.09
CA ARG A 135 -5.19 -8.50 -21.76
C ARG A 135 -4.14 -7.72 -20.96
N LEU A 136 -3.18 -8.40 -20.33
CA LEU A 136 -2.13 -7.76 -19.53
C LEU A 136 -1.34 -6.69 -20.29
N PRO A 137 -0.85 -6.93 -21.54
CA PRO A 137 -0.09 -5.92 -22.26
C PRO A 137 -0.93 -4.68 -22.59
N ARG A 138 -2.21 -4.87 -22.93
CA ARG A 138 -3.12 -3.75 -23.28
C ARG A 138 -3.50 -2.90 -22.08
N LEU A 139 -3.67 -3.51 -20.90
CA LEU A 139 -3.95 -2.78 -19.65
C LEU A 139 -2.71 -2.04 -19.16
N PHE A 140 -1.53 -2.64 -19.31
CA PHE A 140 -0.26 -2.00 -18.96
C PHE A 140 0.05 -0.80 -19.85
N LEU A 141 -0.15 -0.94 -21.17
CA LEU A 141 -0.01 0.15 -22.14
C LEU A 141 -1.04 1.27 -21.89
N LYS A 142 -2.27 0.91 -21.53
CA LYS A 142 -3.31 1.88 -21.22
C LYS A 142 -3.05 2.62 -19.90
N SER A 143 -2.47 1.95 -18.91
CA SER A 143 -2.03 2.58 -17.67
C SER A 143 -0.87 3.56 -17.90
N LEU A 144 0.09 3.20 -18.75
CA LEU A 144 1.20 4.08 -19.14
C LEU A 144 0.75 5.27 -19.98
N SER A 145 -0.31 5.12 -20.80
CA SER A 145 -0.86 6.23 -21.61
C SER A 145 -1.67 7.25 -20.78
N VAL A 146 -2.08 6.90 -19.55
CA VAL A 146 -2.74 7.80 -18.60
C VAL A 146 -1.72 8.53 -17.71
N CYS A 147 -0.44 8.16 -17.79
CA CYS A 147 0.61 8.87 -17.07
C CYS A 147 0.72 10.31 -17.59
N PRO A 148 0.51 11.34 -16.76
CA PRO A 148 0.66 12.72 -17.22
C PRO A 148 2.08 12.94 -17.74
N PRO A 149 2.24 13.74 -18.80
CA PRO A 149 3.53 13.93 -19.49
C PRO A 149 4.68 14.39 -18.56
N ALA A 150 4.35 14.94 -17.39
CA ALA A 150 5.33 15.37 -16.40
C ALA A 150 6.17 14.21 -15.79
N TRP A 151 5.67 12.98 -15.78
CA TRP A 151 6.37 11.82 -15.20
C TRP A 151 7.13 10.99 -16.26
N CYS A 152 6.82 11.18 -17.55
CA CYS A 152 7.52 10.48 -18.63
C CYS A 152 8.99 10.94 -18.81
N TRP A 153 9.35 12.12 -18.30
CA TRP A 153 10.71 12.64 -18.41
C TRP A 153 11.69 12.04 -17.38
N VAL A 154 11.19 11.45 -16.31
CA VAL A 154 12.02 10.88 -15.23
C VAL A 154 12.55 9.48 -15.60
N PHE A 155 11.93 8.79 -16.55
CA PHE A 155 12.27 7.41 -16.95
C PHE A 155 12.85 7.30 -18.37
N ARG A 156 13.27 8.39 -18.97
CA ARG A 156 14.02 8.41 -20.21
C ARG A 156 15.46 8.87 -19.91
#